data_6d13b1abff59f586ce35a097529141ea
#
_entry.id   6d13b1abff59f586ce35a097529141ea
#
_cell.length_a   1.000
_cell.length_b   1.000
_cell.length_c   1.000
_cell.angle_alpha   90.00
_cell.angle_beta   90.00
_cell.angle_gamma   90.00
#
_symmetry.space_group_name_H-M   'P 1'
#
loop_
_entity.id
_entity.type
_entity.pdbx_description
1 polymer ?
#
loop_
_entity_poly.entity_id
_entity_poly.type
_entity_poly.pdbx_seq_one_letter_code
_entity_poly.pdbx_strand_id
1 'polypeptide(L)'
;MNIATQVCSALNMLIPREVDPEAFATMTVGALNGGRASNIIPDTAEIMVSFRTLSPEAYDHLLVRIPEILDHYVSAWHGTYTTRVLKTPSTVCDAAFSEEIVPFAAEILGAENVRPVPPMKGAEDFGHVTRLVPGFYAFMGAGSPEGYPLHNPNMVLDESAFALGTAILVNSAVGWLTRHAGQ
;
A
#
# COMPACT_ATOMS: atom_id res chain seq x y z
N MET A 1 21.64 16.84 -11.92
CA MET A 1 21.13 17.42 -10.65
C MET A 1 20.00 18.41 -10.88
N ASN A 2 20.15 19.50 -11.64
CA ASN A 2 19.11 20.55 -11.80
C ASN A 2 17.77 20.00 -12.32
N ILE A 3 17.77 19.08 -13.30
CA ILE A 3 16.56 18.42 -13.77
C ILE A 3 15.92 17.63 -12.63
N ALA A 4 16.71 16.83 -11.92
CA ALA A 4 16.23 15.99 -10.84
C ALA A 4 15.61 16.78 -9.68
N THR A 5 16.17 17.94 -9.31
CA THR A 5 15.58 18.82 -8.28
C THR A 5 14.26 19.42 -8.73
N GLN A 6 14.12 19.79 -10.01
CA GLN A 6 12.84 20.29 -10.55
C GLN A 6 11.78 19.19 -10.56
N VAL A 7 12.15 17.96 -10.97
CA VAL A 7 11.28 16.80 -10.88
C VAL A 7 10.83 16.54 -9.44
N CYS A 8 11.75 16.54 -8.46
CA CYS A 8 11.38 16.40 -7.04
C CYS A 8 10.37 17.45 -6.59
N SER A 9 10.58 18.72 -6.98
CA SER A 9 9.66 19.81 -6.65
C SER A 9 8.28 19.60 -7.27
N ALA A 10 8.23 19.19 -8.53
CA ALA A 10 6.98 18.92 -9.24
C ALA A 10 6.23 17.71 -8.63
N LEU A 11 6.93 16.62 -8.32
CA LEU A 11 6.32 15.45 -7.67
C LEU A 11 5.72 15.80 -6.31
N ASN A 12 6.39 16.62 -5.50
CA ASN A 12 5.85 17.07 -4.22
C ASN A 12 4.58 17.93 -4.35
N MET A 13 4.31 18.49 -5.52
CA MET A 13 3.09 19.25 -5.78
C MET A 13 1.89 18.39 -6.23
N LEU A 14 2.11 17.14 -6.63
CA LEU A 14 1.04 16.28 -7.14
C LEU A 14 -0.09 16.08 -6.12
N ILE A 15 0.24 15.63 -4.92
CA ILE A 15 -0.77 15.36 -3.90
C ILE A 15 -1.60 16.62 -3.58
N PRO A 16 -1.02 17.76 -3.20
CA PRO A 16 -1.80 18.92 -2.79
C PRO A 16 -2.54 19.61 -3.95
N ARG A 17 -2.26 19.29 -5.21
CA ARG A 17 -2.87 19.93 -6.37
C ARG A 17 -3.81 19.07 -7.17
N GLU A 18 -3.62 17.75 -7.14
CA GLU A 18 -4.32 16.85 -8.05
C GLU A 18 -5.04 15.71 -7.34
N VAL A 19 -4.84 15.53 -6.04
CA VAL A 19 -5.57 14.51 -5.26
C VAL A 19 -6.61 15.22 -4.39
N ASP A 20 -7.81 14.63 -4.29
CA ASP A 20 -8.87 15.12 -3.44
C ASP A 20 -8.37 15.25 -1.99
N PRO A 21 -8.55 16.40 -1.33
CA PRO A 21 -8.14 16.62 0.06
C PRO A 21 -8.76 15.63 1.07
N GLU A 22 -9.94 15.06 0.76
CA GLU A 22 -10.58 14.04 1.58
C GLU A 22 -10.01 12.64 1.36
N ALA A 23 -9.36 12.41 0.20
CA ALA A 23 -8.68 11.16 -0.09
C ALA A 23 -7.31 11.12 0.58
N PHE A 24 -7.05 10.09 1.40
CA PHE A 24 -5.71 9.91 1.93
C PHE A 24 -4.73 9.57 0.81
N ALA A 25 -3.74 10.44 0.63
CA ALA A 25 -2.58 10.18 -0.21
C ALA A 25 -1.32 10.84 0.37
N THR A 26 -0.20 10.17 0.21
CA THR A 26 1.13 10.72 0.56
C THR A 26 2.11 10.42 -0.56
N MET A 27 3.07 11.34 -0.74
CA MET A 27 4.21 11.14 -1.61
C MET A 27 5.47 11.61 -0.89
N THR A 28 6.51 10.82 -0.94
CA THR A 28 7.79 11.10 -0.30
C THR A 28 8.90 10.89 -1.31
N VAL A 29 9.69 11.93 -1.55
CA VAL A 29 11.00 11.80 -2.19
C VAL A 29 11.98 11.37 -1.09
N GLY A 30 12.29 10.09 -1.03
CA GLY A 30 13.11 9.51 0.03
C GLY A 30 14.62 9.69 -0.20
N ALA A 31 15.04 9.82 -1.47
CA ALA A 31 16.42 10.08 -1.82
C ALA A 31 16.55 10.82 -3.15
N LEU A 32 17.55 11.66 -3.23
CA LEU A 32 18.04 12.30 -4.45
C LEU A 32 19.56 12.19 -4.47
N ASN A 33 20.10 11.36 -5.32
CA ASN A 33 21.52 11.07 -5.41
C ASN A 33 22.11 11.58 -6.73
N GLY A 34 23.31 12.14 -6.70
CA GLY A 34 24.03 12.56 -7.90
C GLY A 34 25.21 13.48 -7.60
N GLY A 35 26.23 13.36 -8.43
CA GLY A 35 27.45 14.16 -8.33
C GLY A 35 28.43 13.69 -7.25
N ARG A 36 29.71 14.08 -7.41
CA ARG A 36 30.78 13.72 -6.48
C ARG A 36 31.70 14.89 -6.16
N ALA A 37 31.64 15.97 -6.94
CA ALA A 37 32.52 17.12 -6.78
C ALA A 37 31.76 18.40 -7.10
N SER A 38 32.13 19.50 -6.43
CA SER A 38 31.47 20.81 -6.54
C SER A 38 31.61 21.49 -7.90
N ASN A 39 32.63 21.14 -8.65
CA ASN A 39 32.99 21.73 -9.95
C ASN A 39 32.71 20.81 -11.16
N ILE A 40 32.02 19.68 -10.95
CA ILE A 40 31.69 18.73 -12.00
C ILE A 40 30.18 18.56 -12.06
N ILE A 41 29.60 18.82 -13.22
CA ILE A 41 28.17 18.54 -13.49
C ILE A 41 28.01 17.03 -13.69
N PRO A 42 27.22 16.33 -12.88
CA PRO A 42 27.03 14.89 -13.04
C PRO A 42 26.16 14.57 -14.25
N ASP A 43 26.51 13.52 -14.97
CA ASP A 43 25.77 13.03 -16.13
C ASP A 43 24.43 12.39 -15.73
N THR A 44 24.36 11.83 -14.53
CA THR A 44 23.17 11.12 -14.01
C THR A 44 22.79 11.57 -12.61
N ALA A 45 21.52 11.42 -12.30
CA ALA A 45 20.96 11.52 -10.95
C ALA A 45 19.89 10.46 -10.75
N GLU A 46 19.72 9.98 -9.52
CA GLU A 46 18.73 9.01 -9.13
C GLU A 46 17.76 9.64 -8.13
N ILE A 47 16.48 9.40 -8.31
CA ILE A 47 15.42 9.81 -7.38
C ILE A 47 14.69 8.57 -6.90
N MET A 48 14.55 8.40 -5.59
CA MET A 48 13.74 7.36 -4.98
C MET A 48 12.47 7.99 -4.42
N VAL A 49 11.32 7.52 -4.91
CA VAL A 49 10.02 8.05 -4.53
C VAL A 49 9.13 6.93 -4.02
N SER A 50 8.41 7.21 -2.96
CA SER A 50 7.33 6.34 -2.46
C SER A 50 6.04 7.15 -2.40
N PHE A 51 4.94 6.57 -2.88
CA PHE A 51 3.62 7.14 -2.64
C PHE A 51 2.67 6.08 -2.07
N ARG A 52 1.69 6.54 -1.31
CA ARG A 52 0.66 5.70 -0.71
C ARG A 52 -0.67 6.41 -0.77
N THR A 53 -1.70 5.64 -1.00
CA THR A 53 -3.08 6.13 -1.03
C THR A 53 -4.02 5.04 -0.54
N LEU A 54 -5.17 5.44 0.00
CA LEU A 54 -6.28 4.54 0.33
C LEU A 54 -7.32 4.48 -0.80
N SER A 55 -7.25 5.40 -1.79
CA SER A 55 -8.14 5.43 -2.96
C SER A 55 -7.49 4.72 -4.15
N PRO A 56 -8.16 3.73 -4.77
CA PRO A 56 -7.72 3.13 -6.02
C PRO A 56 -7.61 4.14 -7.16
N GLU A 57 -8.52 5.12 -7.23
CA GLU A 57 -8.56 6.16 -8.25
C GLU A 57 -7.35 7.09 -8.12
N ALA A 58 -7.03 7.53 -6.90
CA ALA A 58 -5.84 8.33 -6.64
C ALA A 58 -4.56 7.55 -6.96
N TYR A 59 -4.54 6.24 -6.67
CA TYR A 59 -3.42 5.39 -7.02
C TYR A 59 -3.19 5.33 -8.54
N ASP A 60 -4.24 5.07 -9.29
CA ASP A 60 -4.17 4.96 -10.75
C ASP A 60 -3.84 6.33 -11.38
N HIS A 61 -4.38 7.43 -10.85
CA HIS A 61 -4.04 8.79 -11.26
C HIS A 61 -2.53 9.06 -11.11
N LEU A 62 -1.96 8.77 -9.94
CA LEU A 62 -0.53 9.00 -9.70
C LEU A 62 0.37 8.15 -10.60
N LEU A 63 -0.02 6.90 -10.91
CA LEU A 63 0.71 6.04 -11.84
C LEU A 63 0.81 6.64 -13.26
N VAL A 64 -0.19 7.40 -13.68
CA VAL A 64 -0.19 8.12 -14.96
C VAL A 64 0.58 9.43 -14.85
N ARG A 65 0.30 10.22 -13.81
CA ARG A 65 0.85 11.58 -13.68
C ARG A 65 2.35 11.63 -13.43
N ILE A 66 2.89 10.67 -12.67
CA ILE A 66 4.34 10.64 -12.40
C ILE A 66 5.16 10.55 -13.70
N PRO A 67 4.89 9.59 -14.62
CA PRO A 67 5.57 9.56 -15.92
C PRO A 67 5.39 10.85 -16.75
N GLU A 68 4.20 11.44 -16.79
CA GLU A 68 3.95 12.67 -17.52
C GLU A 68 4.80 13.85 -17.01
N ILE A 69 4.96 13.97 -15.70
CA ILE A 69 5.86 14.96 -15.09
C ILE A 69 7.30 14.70 -15.50
N LEU A 70 7.74 13.44 -15.45
CA LEU A 70 9.09 13.07 -15.87
C LEU A 70 9.31 13.45 -17.34
N ASP A 71 8.39 13.09 -18.22
CA ASP A 71 8.47 13.41 -19.66
C ASP A 71 8.63 14.90 -19.88
N HIS A 72 7.81 15.74 -19.25
CA HIS A 72 7.85 17.18 -19.44
C HIS A 72 9.13 17.81 -18.90
N TYR A 73 9.50 17.51 -17.68
CA TYR A 73 10.67 18.13 -17.06
C TYR A 73 12.00 17.67 -17.63
N VAL A 74 12.09 16.38 -18.00
CA VAL A 74 13.34 15.82 -18.53
C VAL A 74 13.54 16.22 -19.99
N SER A 75 12.47 16.16 -20.83
CA SER A 75 12.56 16.54 -22.23
C SER A 75 12.85 18.03 -22.43
N ALA A 76 12.36 18.89 -21.54
CA ALA A 76 12.63 20.34 -21.59
C ALA A 76 14.14 20.67 -21.59
N TRP A 77 14.96 19.78 -21.07
CA TRP A 77 16.43 19.91 -20.99
C TRP A 77 17.17 18.86 -21.85
N HIS A 78 16.48 18.26 -22.83
CA HIS A 78 17.04 17.23 -23.70
C HIS A 78 17.64 16.02 -22.95
N GLY A 79 17.15 15.76 -21.73
CA GLY A 79 17.55 14.61 -20.93
C GLY A 79 16.82 13.33 -21.32
N THR A 80 17.24 12.23 -20.72
CA THR A 80 16.56 10.93 -20.80
C THR A 80 16.40 10.37 -19.39
N TYR A 81 15.47 9.45 -19.22
CA TYR A 81 15.26 8.78 -17.93
C TYR A 81 14.82 7.33 -18.12
N THR A 82 14.99 6.55 -17.09
CA THR A 82 14.38 5.22 -16.95
C THR A 82 13.69 5.13 -15.59
N THR A 83 12.61 4.39 -15.51
CA THR A 83 11.88 4.15 -14.26
C THR A 83 11.82 2.67 -13.93
N ARG A 84 11.88 2.38 -12.63
CA ARG A 84 11.51 1.07 -12.07
C ARG A 84 10.38 1.29 -11.08
N VAL A 85 9.20 0.78 -11.40
CA VAL A 85 8.00 0.94 -10.56
C VAL A 85 7.66 -0.39 -9.90
N LEU A 86 7.63 -0.40 -8.57
CA LEU A 86 7.04 -1.49 -7.79
C LEU A 86 5.59 -1.11 -7.52
N LYS A 87 4.68 -1.78 -8.21
CA LYS A 87 3.24 -1.51 -8.09
C LYS A 87 2.67 -2.31 -6.93
N THR A 88 2.18 -1.62 -5.91
CA THR A 88 1.48 -2.23 -4.79
C THR A 88 0.21 -1.41 -4.57
N PRO A 89 -0.91 -1.81 -5.18
CA PRO A 89 -2.17 -1.08 -5.07
C PRO A 89 -2.75 -1.15 -3.66
N SER A 90 -3.67 -0.24 -3.37
CA SER A 90 -4.42 -0.27 -2.11
C SER A 90 -5.22 -1.55 -1.99
N THR A 91 -5.15 -2.21 -0.84
CA THR A 91 -6.03 -3.34 -0.50
C THR A 91 -7.36 -2.78 -0.03
N VAL A 92 -8.41 -3.02 -0.80
CA VAL A 92 -9.78 -2.59 -0.50
C VAL A 92 -10.63 -3.82 -0.25
N CYS A 93 -11.18 -3.92 0.96
CA CYS A 93 -12.14 -4.98 1.29
C CYS A 93 -13.47 -4.68 0.62
N ASP A 94 -14.07 -5.69 -0.01
CA ASP A 94 -15.45 -5.62 -0.48
C ASP A 94 -16.40 -5.65 0.73
N ALA A 95 -17.33 -4.70 0.80
CA ALA A 95 -18.21 -4.55 1.95
C ALA A 95 -19.17 -5.75 2.09
N ALA A 96 -19.82 -6.16 1.01
CA ALA A 96 -20.78 -7.27 1.03
C ALA A 96 -20.08 -8.60 1.37
N PHE A 97 -18.93 -8.85 0.75
CA PHE A 97 -18.14 -10.03 1.05
C PHE A 97 -17.61 -10.03 2.49
N SER A 98 -17.25 -8.85 3.03
CA SER A 98 -16.82 -8.72 4.43
C SER A 98 -17.95 -9.05 5.40
N GLU A 99 -19.18 -8.61 5.12
CA GLU A 99 -20.37 -8.93 5.92
C GLU A 99 -20.66 -10.45 5.94
N GLU A 100 -20.35 -11.15 4.87
CA GLU A 100 -20.51 -12.61 4.82
C GLU A 100 -19.40 -13.36 5.57
N ILE A 101 -18.16 -12.84 5.56
CA ILE A 101 -16.99 -13.54 6.11
C ILE A 101 -16.82 -13.28 7.62
N VAL A 102 -17.09 -12.08 8.10
CA VAL A 102 -16.90 -11.70 9.51
C VAL A 102 -17.60 -12.63 10.50
N PRO A 103 -18.84 -13.14 10.26
CA PRO A 103 -19.47 -14.10 11.15
C PRO A 103 -18.67 -15.39 11.36
N PHE A 104 -18.00 -15.90 10.34
CA PHE A 104 -17.20 -17.13 10.47
C PHE A 104 -15.97 -16.92 11.36
N ALA A 105 -15.37 -15.71 11.36
CA ALA A 105 -14.32 -15.38 12.31
C ALA A 105 -14.87 -15.28 13.75
N ALA A 106 -16.07 -14.72 13.91
CA ALA A 106 -16.73 -14.59 15.20
C ALA A 106 -17.10 -15.95 15.82
N GLU A 107 -17.42 -16.95 15.02
CA GLU A 107 -17.66 -18.32 15.50
C GLU A 107 -16.42 -18.94 16.18
N ILE A 108 -15.22 -18.56 15.74
CA ILE A 108 -13.96 -19.07 16.30
C ILE A 108 -13.49 -18.23 17.50
N LEU A 109 -13.61 -16.91 17.40
CA LEU A 109 -13.01 -15.97 18.36
C LEU A 109 -13.97 -15.45 19.43
N GLY A 110 -15.30 -15.57 19.22
CA GLY A 110 -16.32 -14.79 19.91
C GLY A 110 -16.51 -13.43 19.27
N ALA A 111 -17.76 -12.98 19.19
CA ALA A 111 -18.12 -11.73 18.51
C ALA A 111 -17.46 -10.50 19.15
N GLU A 112 -17.22 -10.54 20.46
CA GLU A 112 -16.58 -9.45 21.23
C GLU A 112 -15.10 -9.25 20.85
N ASN A 113 -14.47 -10.24 20.23
CA ASN A 113 -13.07 -10.21 19.80
C ASN A 113 -12.90 -9.86 18.32
N VAL A 114 -14.00 -9.70 17.58
CA VAL A 114 -13.99 -9.29 16.17
C VAL A 114 -14.52 -7.86 16.07
N ARG A 115 -13.68 -6.96 15.59
CA ARG A 115 -14.03 -5.54 15.51
C ARG A 115 -13.49 -4.89 14.24
N PRO A 116 -14.16 -3.87 13.70
CA PRO A 116 -13.61 -3.07 12.63
C PRO A 116 -12.37 -2.32 13.10
N VAL A 117 -11.41 -2.18 12.21
CA VAL A 117 -10.21 -1.36 12.43
C VAL A 117 -10.18 -0.20 11.44
N PRO A 118 -9.60 0.96 11.81
CA PRO A 118 -9.45 2.06 10.87
C PRO A 118 -8.57 1.63 9.69
N PRO A 119 -8.74 2.25 8.52
CA PRO A 119 -7.92 1.94 7.35
C PRO A 119 -6.43 2.04 7.64
N MET A 120 -5.70 0.97 7.36
CA MET A 120 -4.25 0.91 7.54
C MET A 120 -3.52 1.52 6.34
N LYS A 121 -2.52 2.35 6.61
CA LYS A 121 -1.76 3.08 5.59
C LYS A 121 -0.53 2.30 5.10
N GLY A 122 -0.50 0.99 5.36
CA GLY A 122 0.54 0.08 4.90
C GLY A 122 0.45 -0.23 3.40
N ALA A 123 1.44 -0.91 2.87
CA ALA A 123 1.37 -1.54 1.55
C ALA A 123 1.25 -3.05 1.74
N GLU A 124 0.41 -3.66 0.92
CA GLU A 124 0.11 -5.08 0.96
C GLU A 124 -0.14 -5.59 -0.46
N ASP A 125 0.48 -6.68 -0.85
CA ASP A 125 0.35 -7.22 -2.21
C ASP A 125 -1.02 -7.86 -2.48
N PHE A 126 -1.78 -8.19 -1.43
CA PHE A 126 -3.17 -8.63 -1.55
C PHE A 126 -4.08 -7.60 -2.25
N GLY A 127 -3.66 -6.34 -2.33
CA GLY A 127 -4.31 -5.33 -3.17
C GLY A 127 -4.42 -5.72 -4.65
N HIS A 128 -3.52 -6.56 -5.17
CA HIS A 128 -3.65 -7.12 -6.52
C HIS A 128 -4.82 -8.10 -6.63
N VAL A 129 -5.11 -8.86 -5.58
CA VAL A 129 -6.23 -9.81 -5.53
C VAL A 129 -7.55 -9.04 -5.43
N THR A 130 -7.66 -8.06 -4.52
CA THR A 130 -8.89 -7.29 -4.31
C THR A 130 -9.27 -6.40 -5.49
N ARG A 131 -8.37 -6.17 -6.43
CA ARG A 131 -8.69 -5.49 -7.72
C ARG A 131 -9.31 -6.44 -8.75
N LEU A 132 -9.23 -7.73 -8.56
CA LEU A 132 -9.73 -8.72 -9.52
C LEU A 132 -11.00 -9.41 -9.04
N VAL A 133 -11.12 -9.61 -7.75
CA VAL A 133 -12.25 -10.30 -7.13
C VAL A 133 -12.62 -9.64 -5.79
N PRO A 134 -13.87 -9.77 -5.32
CA PRO A 134 -14.23 -9.39 -3.97
C PRO A 134 -13.30 -10.05 -2.96
N GLY A 135 -12.73 -9.28 -2.05
CA GLY A 135 -11.76 -9.77 -1.08
C GLY A 135 -11.99 -9.21 0.31
N PHE A 136 -11.54 -9.94 1.30
CA PHE A 136 -11.54 -9.56 2.71
C PHE A 136 -10.13 -9.69 3.28
N TYR A 137 -9.64 -8.64 3.92
CA TYR A 137 -8.33 -8.61 4.58
C TYR A 137 -8.51 -8.28 6.06
N ALA A 138 -8.00 -9.13 6.92
CA ALA A 138 -8.11 -8.96 8.36
C ALA A 138 -6.74 -8.93 9.04
N PHE A 139 -6.66 -8.22 10.14
CA PHE A 139 -5.51 -8.23 11.03
C PHE A 139 -5.79 -9.15 12.22
N MET A 140 -4.87 -10.03 12.49
CA MET A 140 -4.92 -10.86 13.68
C MET A 140 -3.95 -10.32 14.74
N GLY A 141 -4.45 -10.09 15.95
CA GLY A 141 -3.61 -9.72 17.08
C GLY A 141 -2.75 -10.90 17.51
N ALA A 142 -1.45 -10.78 17.31
CA ALA A 142 -0.47 -11.79 17.70
C ALA A 142 0.74 -11.15 18.40
N GLY A 143 0.57 -9.94 18.93
CA GLY A 143 1.61 -9.22 19.67
C GLY A 143 1.28 -9.06 21.13
N SER A 144 2.27 -8.68 21.92
CA SER A 144 2.10 -8.24 23.30
C SER A 144 1.97 -6.72 23.38
N PRO A 145 1.17 -6.16 24.31
CA PRO A 145 1.10 -4.70 24.51
C PRO A 145 2.45 -4.05 24.80
N GLU A 146 3.37 -4.81 25.39
CA GLU A 146 4.74 -4.37 25.74
C GLU A 146 5.77 -4.81 24.67
N GLY A 147 5.31 -5.49 23.60
CA GLY A 147 6.16 -6.01 22.54
C GLY A 147 6.62 -4.94 21.55
N TYR A 148 7.62 -5.30 20.77
CA TYR A 148 8.09 -4.44 19.68
C TYR A 148 7.09 -4.45 18.51
N PRO A 149 6.92 -3.30 17.81
CA PRO A 149 6.02 -3.21 16.65
C PRO A 149 6.54 -4.01 15.46
N LEU A 150 5.65 -4.22 14.47
CA LEU A 150 6.00 -4.81 13.18
C LEU A 150 7.26 -4.14 12.59
N HIS A 151 8.09 -4.94 11.92
CA HIS A 151 9.38 -4.55 11.32
C HIS A 151 10.51 -4.21 12.32
N ASN A 152 10.30 -4.34 13.62
CA ASN A 152 11.40 -4.25 14.57
C ASN A 152 12.14 -5.60 14.61
N PRO A 153 13.50 -5.63 14.63
CA PRO A 153 14.25 -6.88 14.66
C PRO A 153 14.05 -7.70 15.94
N ASN A 154 13.54 -7.09 17.01
CA ASN A 154 13.22 -7.75 18.29
C ASN A 154 11.73 -8.11 18.41
N MET A 155 10.94 -7.98 17.35
CA MET A 155 9.53 -8.35 17.35
C MET A 155 9.38 -9.86 17.61
N VAL A 156 8.49 -10.22 18.53
CA VAL A 156 8.11 -11.61 18.82
C VAL A 156 6.60 -11.72 18.69
N LEU A 157 6.16 -12.75 17.97
CA LEU A 157 4.74 -13.07 17.84
C LEU A 157 4.33 -14.09 18.91
N ASP A 158 3.11 -13.96 19.40
CA ASP A 158 2.46 -15.00 20.20
C ASP A 158 2.03 -16.14 19.27
N GLU A 159 2.74 -17.24 19.29
CA GLU A 159 2.50 -18.40 18.44
C GLU A 159 1.15 -19.09 18.72
N SER A 160 0.53 -18.84 19.89
CA SER A 160 -0.82 -19.34 20.18
C SER A 160 -1.87 -18.78 19.22
N ALA A 161 -1.63 -17.61 18.64
CA ALA A 161 -2.47 -16.99 17.63
C ALA A 161 -2.48 -17.75 16.29
N PHE A 162 -1.43 -18.52 15.96
CA PHE A 162 -1.30 -19.18 14.66
C PHE A 162 -2.39 -20.22 14.41
N ALA A 163 -2.70 -21.03 15.43
CA ALA A 163 -3.78 -22.02 15.34
C ALA A 163 -5.15 -21.35 15.13
N LEU A 164 -5.39 -20.22 15.82
CA LEU A 164 -6.62 -19.45 15.67
C LEU A 164 -6.72 -18.80 14.28
N GLY A 165 -5.63 -18.22 13.78
CA GLY A 165 -5.58 -17.65 12.43
C GLY A 165 -5.88 -18.69 11.35
N THR A 166 -5.29 -19.89 11.49
CA THR A 166 -5.56 -21.01 10.58
C THR A 166 -7.02 -21.45 10.66
N ALA A 167 -7.57 -21.59 11.87
CA ALA A 167 -8.97 -21.98 12.07
C ALA A 167 -9.94 -20.97 11.43
N ILE A 168 -9.68 -19.67 11.57
CA ILE A 168 -10.50 -18.61 10.95
C ILE A 168 -10.48 -18.73 9.43
N LEU A 169 -9.32 -18.89 8.82
CA LEU A 169 -9.20 -19.01 7.36
C LEU A 169 -9.95 -20.25 6.86
N VAL A 170 -9.79 -21.39 7.52
CA VAL A 170 -10.47 -22.64 7.14
C VAL A 170 -11.99 -22.52 7.34
N ASN A 171 -12.44 -22.00 8.50
CA ASN A 171 -13.87 -21.85 8.78
C ASN A 171 -14.53 -20.88 7.80
N SER A 172 -13.86 -19.76 7.49
CA SER A 172 -14.35 -18.79 6.50
C SER A 172 -14.48 -19.41 5.12
N ALA A 173 -13.45 -20.12 4.65
CA ALA A 173 -13.46 -20.74 3.33
C ALA A 173 -14.52 -21.85 3.21
N VAL A 174 -14.55 -22.78 4.16
CA VAL A 174 -15.51 -23.90 4.15
C VAL A 174 -16.93 -23.38 4.35
N GLY A 175 -17.14 -22.46 5.29
CA GLY A 175 -18.45 -21.90 5.57
C GLY A 175 -19.02 -21.14 4.37
N TRP A 176 -18.21 -20.32 3.72
CA TRP A 176 -18.62 -19.58 2.53
C TRP A 176 -18.94 -20.51 1.37
N LEU A 177 -18.06 -21.49 1.07
CA LEU A 177 -18.29 -22.48 0.00
C LEU A 177 -19.54 -23.31 0.26
N THR A 178 -19.78 -23.73 1.50
CA THR A 178 -20.97 -24.48 1.88
C THR A 178 -22.24 -23.67 1.68
N ARG A 179 -22.22 -22.38 2.04
CA ARG A 179 -23.36 -21.47 1.87
C ARG A 179 -23.71 -21.24 0.40
N HIS A 180 -22.71 -21.25 -0.49
CA HIS A 180 -22.86 -21.00 -1.92
C HIS A 180 -22.78 -22.28 -2.78
N ALA A 181 -22.77 -23.46 -2.15
CA ALA A 181 -22.82 -24.73 -2.87
C ALA A 181 -24.15 -24.87 -3.64
N GLY A 182 -24.06 -24.84 -4.97
CA GLY A 182 -25.23 -25.01 -5.86
C GLY A 182 -25.69 -23.71 -6.56
N GLN A 183 -24.94 -22.62 -6.44
CA GLN A 183 -25.14 -21.41 -7.23
C GLN A 183 -24.34 -21.45 -8.54
#